data_9839f0a52c76fea1de93e1ab1f63d176
#
_entry.id   9839f0a52c76fea1de93e1ab1f63d176
#
_cell.length_a   1.000
_cell.length_b   1.000
_cell.length_c   1.000
_cell.angle_alpha   90.00
_cell.angle_beta   90.00
_cell.angle_gamma   90.00
#
_symmetry.space_group_name_H-M   'P 1'
#
loop_
_entity.id
_entity.type
_entity.pdbx_description
1 polymer ?
#
loop_
_entity_poly.entity_id
_entity_poly.type
_entity_poly.pdbx_seq_one_letter_code
_entity_poly.pdbx_strand_id
1 'polypeptide(L)'
;MITKKHKKDELKLTLIPNKSSSVNENFIFFGFLSILCLTFGVGFFVLGATMILPFAGLEIIILILVLRTNRAWLNQSEEILLSKLYVKLKKGNKRMVFDRFLAKFSIIEANNIKRVFISTNKEKVEIGSFLNEEDKDSLIDELRKKVLELNVS
;
A
#
# COMPACT_ATOMS: atom_id res chain seq x y z
N MET A 1 -4.02 -7.28 2.32
CA MET A 1 -4.07 -8.65 1.75
C MET A 1 -2.66 -9.20 1.57
N ILE A 2 -2.40 -10.41 2.05
CA ILE A 2 -1.08 -11.06 2.01
C ILE A 2 -1.15 -12.31 1.15
N THR A 3 -0.29 -12.41 0.14
CA THR A 3 -0.14 -13.62 -0.67
C THR A 3 1.12 -14.35 -0.24
N LYS A 4 1.00 -15.64 0.07
CA LYS A 4 2.05 -16.49 0.62
C LYS A 4 2.47 -17.53 -0.42
N LYS A 5 3.77 -17.67 -0.65
CA LYS A 5 4.35 -18.77 -1.42
C LYS A 5 5.45 -19.42 -0.58
N HIS A 6 5.20 -20.66 -0.18
CA HIS A 6 6.18 -21.48 0.54
C HIS A 6 6.99 -22.33 -0.45
N LYS A 7 8.29 -22.26 -0.34
CA LYS A 7 9.23 -23.18 -0.97
C LYS A 7 10.11 -23.76 0.16
N LYS A 8 10.58 -24.99 0.02
CA LYS A 8 11.21 -25.79 1.08
C LYS A 8 12.17 -24.99 2.00
N ASP A 9 12.96 -24.06 1.43
CA ASP A 9 13.93 -23.23 2.15
C ASP A 9 13.66 -21.71 2.06
N GLU A 10 12.55 -21.30 1.45
CA GLU A 10 12.24 -19.89 1.23
C GLU A 10 10.76 -19.61 1.49
N LEU A 11 10.50 -18.47 2.11
CA LEU A 11 9.16 -17.90 2.25
C LEU A 11 9.10 -16.60 1.46
N LYS A 12 8.24 -16.55 0.44
CA LYS A 12 7.92 -15.32 -0.28
C LYS A 12 6.56 -14.80 0.18
N LEU A 13 6.56 -13.61 0.78
CA LEU A 13 5.36 -12.86 1.14
C LEU A 13 5.21 -11.68 0.20
N THR A 14 4.05 -11.55 -0.41
CA THR A 14 3.69 -10.37 -1.21
C THR A 14 2.59 -9.63 -0.49
N LEU A 15 2.89 -8.41 -0.07
CA LEU A 15 1.99 -7.52 0.65
C LEU A 15 1.39 -6.52 -0.34
N ILE A 16 0.07 -6.44 -0.37
CA ILE A 16 -0.68 -5.55 -1.26
C ILE A 16 -1.71 -4.81 -0.39
N PRO A 17 -1.95 -3.50 -0.62
CA PRO A 17 -3.01 -2.78 0.06
C PRO A 17 -4.37 -3.45 -0.11
N ASN A 18 -5.19 -3.42 0.92
CA ASN A 18 -6.58 -3.85 0.80
C ASN A 18 -7.32 -2.84 -0.08
N LYS A 19 -7.88 -3.34 -1.18
CA LYS A 19 -8.65 -2.53 -2.13
C LYS A 19 -10.12 -2.61 -1.76
N SER A 20 -10.68 -1.50 -1.29
CA SER A 20 -12.12 -1.39 -0.99
C SER A 20 -12.95 -1.32 -2.27
N SER A 21 -12.39 -0.75 -3.35
CA SER A 21 -13.00 -0.71 -4.66
C SER A 21 -11.95 -0.92 -5.76
N SER A 22 -12.38 -1.39 -6.90
CA SER A 22 -11.48 -1.52 -8.05
C SER A 22 -11.13 -0.15 -8.63
N VAL A 23 -9.95 -0.06 -9.27
CA VAL A 23 -9.53 1.17 -9.96
C VAL A 23 -10.58 1.58 -11.00
N ASN A 24 -11.20 0.61 -11.68
CA ASN A 24 -12.22 0.85 -12.70
C ASN A 24 -13.51 1.42 -12.10
N GLU A 25 -13.96 0.93 -10.94
CA GLU A 25 -15.13 1.46 -10.24
C GLU A 25 -14.91 2.90 -9.83
N ASN A 26 -13.74 3.23 -9.31
CA ASN A 26 -13.37 4.61 -8.99
C ASN A 26 -13.39 5.51 -10.23
N PHE A 27 -12.85 5.04 -11.37
CA PHE A 27 -12.87 5.81 -12.61
C PHE A 27 -14.28 6.04 -13.13
N ILE A 28 -15.17 5.05 -13.06
CA ILE A 28 -16.57 5.17 -13.48
C ILE A 28 -17.29 6.16 -12.59
N PHE A 29 -17.15 6.02 -11.27
CA PHE A 29 -17.82 6.90 -10.31
C PHE A 29 -17.36 8.36 -10.46
N PHE A 30 -16.06 8.62 -10.45
CA PHE A 30 -15.54 9.98 -10.58
C PHE A 30 -15.72 10.56 -11.98
N GLY A 31 -15.69 9.73 -13.03
CA GLY A 31 -16.00 10.14 -14.39
C GLY A 31 -17.44 10.58 -14.54
N PHE A 32 -18.38 9.82 -13.99
CA PHE A 32 -19.80 10.18 -13.97
C PHE A 32 -20.04 11.50 -13.20
N LEU A 33 -19.43 11.63 -12.01
CA LEU A 33 -19.52 12.84 -11.20
C LEU A 33 -18.99 14.07 -11.97
N SER A 34 -17.85 13.93 -12.65
CA SER A 34 -17.27 15.03 -13.45
C SER A 34 -18.17 15.46 -14.60
N ILE A 35 -18.81 14.51 -15.30
CA ILE A 35 -19.76 14.82 -16.38
C ILE A 35 -20.96 15.58 -15.83
N LEU A 36 -21.48 15.14 -14.69
CA LEU A 36 -22.62 15.78 -14.03
C LEU A 36 -22.28 17.21 -13.62
N CYS A 37 -21.16 17.45 -12.98
CA CYS A 37 -20.68 18.78 -12.59
C CYS A 37 -20.47 19.70 -13.80
N LEU A 38 -19.88 19.18 -14.89
CA LEU A 38 -19.73 19.95 -16.13
C LEU A 38 -21.07 20.32 -16.76
N THR A 39 -22.02 19.41 -16.78
CA THR A 39 -23.37 19.67 -17.35
C THR A 39 -24.05 20.81 -16.59
N PHE A 40 -24.03 20.78 -15.26
CA PHE A 40 -24.55 21.88 -14.46
C PHE A 40 -23.74 23.17 -14.64
N GLY A 41 -22.41 23.11 -14.65
CA GLY A 41 -21.54 24.26 -14.85
C GLY A 41 -21.84 25.00 -16.16
N VAL A 42 -21.96 24.24 -17.26
CA VAL A 42 -22.32 24.80 -18.58
C VAL A 42 -23.75 25.32 -18.61
N GLY A 43 -24.71 24.61 -18.02
CA GLY A 43 -26.11 25.05 -17.94
C GLY A 43 -26.25 26.41 -17.24
N PHE A 44 -25.66 26.57 -16.09
CA PHE A 44 -25.69 27.83 -15.34
C PHE A 44 -24.86 28.95 -16.02
N PHE A 45 -23.77 28.59 -16.72
CA PHE A 45 -23.03 29.58 -17.51
C PHE A 45 -23.89 30.20 -18.60
N VAL A 46 -24.68 29.40 -19.33
CA VAL A 46 -25.64 29.89 -20.35
C VAL A 46 -26.70 30.79 -19.76
N LEU A 47 -27.10 30.54 -18.50
CA LEU A 47 -28.06 31.40 -17.77
C LEU A 47 -27.41 32.68 -17.19
N GLY A 48 -26.13 32.95 -17.50
CA GLY A 48 -25.42 34.16 -17.09
C GLY A 48 -24.64 34.07 -15.80
N ALA A 49 -24.59 32.89 -15.14
CA ALA A 49 -23.83 32.68 -13.93
C ALA A 49 -22.36 32.35 -14.26
N THR A 50 -21.60 33.32 -14.77
CA THR A 50 -20.23 33.12 -15.27
C THR A 50 -19.24 32.63 -14.22
N MET A 51 -19.44 32.93 -12.93
CA MET A 51 -18.55 32.53 -11.83
C MET A 51 -18.61 31.03 -11.52
N ILE A 52 -19.56 30.29 -12.02
CA ILE A 52 -19.69 28.85 -11.80
C ILE A 52 -18.62 28.05 -12.57
N LEU A 53 -18.20 28.55 -13.73
CA LEU A 53 -17.24 27.85 -14.60
C LEU A 53 -15.84 27.68 -13.94
N PRO A 54 -15.28 28.73 -13.31
CA PRO A 54 -14.03 28.55 -12.55
C PRO A 54 -14.11 27.51 -11.43
N PHE A 55 -15.25 27.44 -10.72
CA PHE A 55 -15.46 26.45 -9.67
C PHE A 55 -15.57 25.03 -10.21
N ALA A 56 -16.31 24.81 -11.29
CA ALA A 56 -16.41 23.53 -11.96
C ALA A 56 -15.03 23.05 -12.48
N GLY A 57 -14.21 23.96 -13.01
CA GLY A 57 -12.84 23.67 -13.42
C GLY A 57 -11.94 23.26 -12.25
N LEU A 58 -12.04 23.97 -11.13
CA LEU A 58 -11.26 23.67 -9.92
C LEU A 58 -11.66 22.29 -9.34
N GLU A 59 -12.95 21.96 -9.33
CA GLU A 59 -13.44 20.66 -8.88
C GLU A 59 -12.85 19.52 -9.70
N ILE A 60 -12.79 19.64 -11.03
CA ILE A 60 -12.17 18.63 -11.89
C ILE A 60 -10.68 18.47 -11.60
N ILE A 61 -9.95 19.56 -11.35
CA ILE A 61 -8.54 19.51 -10.99
C ILE A 61 -8.36 18.73 -9.68
N ILE A 62 -9.17 19.00 -8.66
CA ILE A 62 -9.14 18.30 -7.38
C ILE A 62 -9.43 16.81 -7.58
N LEU A 63 -10.46 16.46 -8.37
CA LEU A 63 -10.79 15.06 -8.68
C LEU A 63 -9.63 14.34 -9.34
N ILE A 64 -8.95 14.96 -10.31
CA ILE A 64 -7.78 14.38 -10.95
C ILE A 64 -6.65 14.16 -9.94
N LEU A 65 -6.38 15.10 -9.05
CA LEU A 65 -5.36 14.97 -8.01
C LEU A 65 -5.67 13.82 -7.05
N VAL A 66 -6.93 13.71 -6.60
CA VAL A 66 -7.39 12.63 -5.72
C VAL A 66 -7.24 11.27 -6.41
N LEU A 67 -7.65 11.15 -7.67
CA LEU A 67 -7.50 9.91 -8.45
C LEU A 67 -6.02 9.51 -8.62
N ARG A 68 -5.14 10.47 -8.91
CA ARG A 68 -3.69 10.21 -9.05
C ARG A 68 -3.08 9.73 -7.74
N THR A 69 -3.42 10.38 -6.62
CA THR A 69 -2.93 10.02 -5.29
C THR A 69 -3.43 8.63 -4.88
N ASN A 70 -4.72 8.37 -5.07
CA ASN A 70 -5.32 7.07 -4.76
C ASN A 70 -4.70 5.94 -5.59
N ARG A 71 -4.48 6.17 -6.89
CA ARG A 71 -3.81 5.19 -7.77
C ARG A 71 -2.37 4.92 -7.35
N ALA A 72 -1.63 5.95 -6.96
CA ALA A 72 -0.26 5.79 -6.47
C ALA A 72 -0.23 4.95 -5.18
N TRP A 73 -1.17 5.18 -4.28
CA TRP A 73 -1.31 4.40 -3.05
C TRP A 73 -1.70 2.94 -3.31
N LEU A 74 -2.68 2.68 -4.19
CA LEU A 74 -3.15 1.34 -4.55
C LEU A 74 -2.11 0.49 -5.28
N ASN A 75 -1.14 1.11 -5.93
CA ASN A 75 -0.05 0.43 -6.63
C ASN A 75 1.15 0.11 -5.71
N GLN A 76 1.08 0.48 -4.43
CA GLN A 76 2.11 0.06 -3.48
C GLN A 76 2.08 -1.45 -3.32
N SER A 77 3.23 -2.06 -3.44
CA SER A 77 3.43 -3.47 -3.16
C SER A 77 4.79 -3.67 -2.54
N GLU A 78 4.84 -4.54 -1.55
CA GLU A 78 6.08 -4.95 -0.92
C GLU A 78 6.23 -6.47 -1.04
N GLU A 79 7.42 -6.92 -1.40
CA GLU A 79 7.76 -8.34 -1.44
C GLU A 79 8.85 -8.61 -0.43
N ILE A 80 8.61 -9.58 0.45
CA ILE A 80 9.57 -10.07 1.42
C ILE A 80 9.93 -11.49 1.03
N LEU A 81 11.20 -11.74 0.79
CA LEU A 81 11.74 -13.08 0.58
C LEU A 81 12.66 -13.42 1.75
N LEU A 82 12.23 -14.36 2.56
CA LEU A 82 13.00 -14.90 3.68
C LEU A 82 13.62 -16.22 3.29
N SER A 83 14.94 -16.28 3.29
CA SER A 83 15.76 -17.47 3.03
C SER A 83 16.67 -17.79 4.22
N LYS A 84 17.37 -18.94 4.21
CA LYS A 84 18.33 -19.31 5.26
C LYS A 84 19.48 -18.31 5.42
N LEU A 85 19.93 -17.69 4.33
CA LEU A 85 21.11 -16.84 4.32
C LEU A 85 20.80 -15.35 4.25
N TYR A 86 19.65 -14.97 3.69
CA TYR A 86 19.33 -13.56 3.44
C TYR A 86 17.82 -13.26 3.57
N VAL A 87 17.52 -12.01 3.82
CA VAL A 87 16.18 -11.42 3.73
C VAL A 87 16.21 -10.37 2.63
N LYS A 88 15.41 -10.56 1.57
CA LYS A 88 15.24 -9.55 0.52
C LYS A 88 13.92 -8.83 0.74
N LEU A 89 13.98 -7.52 0.77
CA LEU A 89 12.82 -6.64 0.80
C LEU A 89 12.80 -5.83 -0.49
N LYS A 90 11.70 -5.93 -1.24
CA LYS A 90 11.42 -5.08 -2.38
C LYS A 90 10.25 -4.18 -2.03
N LYS A 91 10.46 -2.88 -2.03
CA LYS A 91 9.46 -1.84 -1.75
C LYS A 91 9.38 -0.89 -2.95
N GLY A 92 8.37 -1.08 -3.80
CA GLY A 92 8.31 -0.39 -5.10
C GLY A 92 9.55 -0.68 -5.96
N ASN A 93 10.32 0.37 -6.30
CA ASN A 93 11.56 0.24 -7.06
C ASN A 93 12.82 -0.02 -6.21
N LYS A 94 12.73 0.16 -4.89
CA LYS A 94 13.85 -0.10 -3.99
C LYS A 94 13.95 -1.58 -3.67
N ARG A 95 15.17 -2.12 -3.77
CA ARG A 95 15.50 -3.49 -3.36
C ARG A 95 16.57 -3.43 -2.28
N MET A 96 16.30 -4.07 -1.16
CA MET A 96 17.21 -4.16 -0.02
C MET A 96 17.46 -5.63 0.27
N VAL A 97 18.71 -5.96 0.55
CA VAL A 97 19.12 -7.32 0.91
C VAL A 97 19.82 -7.23 2.25
N PHE A 98 19.33 -7.97 3.21
CA PHE A 98 19.87 -8.03 4.55
C PHE A 98 20.41 -9.43 4.80
N ASP A 99 21.51 -9.52 5.55
CA ASP A 99 21.96 -10.79 6.09
C ASP A 99 20.93 -11.32 7.08
N ARG A 100 20.60 -12.61 6.97
CA ARG A 100 19.56 -13.24 7.79
C ARG A 100 19.86 -13.15 9.29
N PHE A 101 21.15 -13.30 9.67
CA PHE A 101 21.58 -13.30 11.07
C PHE A 101 21.58 -11.89 11.69
N LEU A 102 21.77 -10.87 10.87
CA LEU A 102 21.76 -9.47 11.31
C LEU A 102 20.36 -8.84 11.24
N ALA A 103 19.44 -9.41 10.47
CA ALA A 103 18.08 -8.92 10.32
C ALA A 103 17.21 -9.36 11.50
N LYS A 104 16.75 -8.39 12.28
CA LYS A 104 15.80 -8.59 13.39
C LYS A 104 14.44 -8.03 13.00
N PHE A 105 13.39 -8.83 13.18
CA PHE A 105 12.03 -8.35 13.07
C PHE A 105 11.60 -7.78 14.42
N SER A 106 11.21 -6.50 14.46
CA SER A 106 10.72 -5.83 15.65
C SER A 106 9.31 -5.31 15.43
N ILE A 107 8.48 -5.46 16.44
CA ILE A 107 7.10 -4.98 16.45
C ILE A 107 7.06 -3.86 17.47
N ILE A 108 6.56 -2.70 17.06
CA ILE A 108 6.32 -1.57 17.96
C ILE A 108 4.81 -1.34 17.95
N GLU A 109 4.22 -1.41 19.14
CA GLU A 109 2.82 -1.09 19.36
C GLU A 109 2.75 0.26 20.09
N ALA A 110 2.12 1.24 19.45
CA ALA A 110 1.86 2.55 20.01
C ALA A 110 0.46 3.02 19.63
N ASN A 111 -0.32 3.48 20.59
CA ASN A 111 -1.69 3.96 20.39
C ASN A 111 -2.59 2.95 19.64
N ASN A 112 -2.51 1.68 19.99
CA ASN A 112 -3.24 0.59 19.33
C ASN A 112 -2.89 0.36 17.86
N ILE A 113 -1.79 0.92 17.37
CA ILE A 113 -1.29 0.73 16.00
C ILE A 113 -0.02 -0.09 16.05
N LYS A 114 -0.05 -1.27 15.43
CA LYS A 114 1.11 -2.15 15.29
C LYS A 114 1.93 -1.73 14.07
N ARG A 115 3.23 -1.59 14.26
CA ARG A 115 4.18 -1.33 13.18
C ARG A 115 5.24 -2.42 13.18
N VAL A 116 5.46 -3.01 12.02
CA VAL A 116 6.44 -4.09 11.83
C VAL A 116 7.67 -3.54 11.14
N PHE A 117 8.83 -3.81 11.70
CA PHE A 117 10.11 -3.33 11.19
C PHE A 117 11.06 -4.48 10.93
N ILE A 118 11.85 -4.36 9.87
CA ILE A 118 13.11 -5.09 9.72
C ILE A 118 14.21 -4.14 10.15
N SER A 119 14.98 -4.50 11.16
CA SER A 119 16.09 -3.71 11.65
C SER A 119 17.40 -4.49 11.50
N THR A 120 18.43 -3.78 11.09
CA THR A 120 19.84 -4.21 11.13
C THR A 120 20.63 -3.19 11.94
N ASN A 121 21.91 -3.44 12.17
CA ASN A 121 22.75 -2.46 12.88
C ASN A 121 22.87 -1.11 12.19
N LYS A 122 22.53 -1.02 10.87
CA LYS A 122 22.69 0.19 10.05
C LYS A 122 21.37 0.84 9.68
N GLU A 123 20.31 0.07 9.52
CA GLU A 123 19.04 0.53 8.97
C GLU A 123 17.85 -0.11 9.66
N LYS A 124 16.78 0.66 9.78
CA LYS A 124 15.47 0.20 10.26
C LYS A 124 14.43 0.55 9.21
N VAL A 125 13.75 -0.44 8.68
CA VAL A 125 12.79 -0.30 7.58
C VAL A 125 11.42 -0.81 8.02
N GLU A 126 10.39 0.02 7.92
CA GLU A 126 9.01 -0.37 8.19
C GLU A 126 8.45 -1.17 7.00
N ILE A 127 7.79 -2.29 7.29
CA ILE A 127 7.14 -3.17 6.33
C ILE A 127 5.64 -3.23 6.58
N GLY A 128 4.87 -3.32 5.48
CA GLY A 128 3.42 -3.44 5.56
C GLY A 128 2.72 -2.24 6.20
N SER A 129 3.25 -1.02 6.04
CA SER A 129 2.65 0.20 6.61
C SER A 129 1.22 0.46 6.14
N PHE A 130 0.84 -0.10 4.99
CA PHE A 130 -0.48 0.02 4.38
C PHE A 130 -1.43 -1.15 4.74
N LEU A 131 -0.98 -2.12 5.52
CA LEU A 131 -1.81 -3.25 5.97
C LEU A 131 -2.72 -2.81 7.12
N ASN A 132 -3.91 -3.42 7.19
CA ASN A 132 -4.77 -3.34 8.37
C ASN A 132 -4.20 -4.19 9.52
N GLU A 133 -4.76 -4.05 10.72
CA GLU A 133 -4.23 -4.73 11.92
C GLU A 133 -4.32 -6.25 11.81
N GLU A 134 -5.40 -6.81 11.24
CA GLU A 134 -5.56 -8.25 11.02
C GLU A 134 -4.49 -8.82 10.08
N ASP A 135 -4.23 -8.12 8.96
CA ASP A 135 -3.18 -8.50 8.03
C ASP A 135 -1.78 -8.37 8.67
N LYS A 136 -1.55 -7.36 9.52
CA LYS A 136 -0.29 -7.23 10.25
C LYS A 136 -0.08 -8.39 11.22
N ASP A 137 -1.12 -8.81 11.94
CA ASP A 137 -1.04 -9.98 12.83
C ASP A 137 -0.71 -11.24 12.03
N SER A 138 -1.39 -11.46 10.90
CA SER A 138 -1.07 -12.57 9.98
C SER A 138 0.37 -12.51 9.45
N LEU A 139 0.89 -11.32 9.14
CA LEU A 139 2.27 -11.12 8.73
C LEU A 139 3.26 -11.49 9.83
N ILE A 140 2.98 -11.05 11.06
CA ILE A 140 3.82 -11.30 12.24
C ILE A 140 3.91 -12.81 12.50
N ASP A 141 2.77 -13.50 12.50
CA ASP A 141 2.72 -14.94 12.76
C ASP A 141 3.49 -15.75 11.71
N GLU A 142 3.34 -15.41 10.42
CA GLU A 142 4.09 -16.07 9.36
C GLU A 142 5.60 -15.83 9.44
N LEU A 143 6.00 -14.60 9.75
CA LEU A 143 7.43 -14.28 9.94
C LEU A 143 8.01 -15.03 11.14
N ARG A 144 7.29 -15.06 12.28
CA ARG A 144 7.72 -15.81 13.48
C ARG A 144 7.87 -17.29 13.19
N LYS A 145 6.84 -17.89 12.57
CA LYS A 145 6.84 -19.31 12.23
C LYS A 145 8.04 -19.68 11.35
N LYS A 146 8.27 -18.89 10.28
CA LYS A 146 9.38 -19.18 9.35
C LYS A 146 10.74 -18.93 9.97
N VAL A 147 10.87 -17.90 10.80
CA VAL A 147 12.12 -17.64 11.54
C VAL A 147 12.46 -18.80 12.46
N LEU A 148 11.47 -19.36 13.18
CA LEU A 148 11.67 -20.52 14.03
C LEU A 148 12.07 -21.76 13.23
N GLU A 149 11.36 -22.05 12.13
CA GLU A 149 11.70 -23.17 11.23
C GLU A 149 13.14 -23.09 10.72
N LEU A 150 13.57 -21.89 10.27
CA LEU A 150 14.93 -21.70 9.74
C LEU A 150 16.04 -21.70 10.80
N ASN A 151 15.70 -21.50 12.07
CA ASN A 151 16.66 -21.56 13.17
C ASN A 151 16.86 -22.99 13.69
N VAL A 152 15.92 -23.90 13.43
CA VAL A 152 15.96 -25.31 13.89
C VAL A 152 16.50 -26.24 12.81
N SER A 153 16.53 -25.82 11.56
CA SER A 153 17.01 -26.60 10.41
C SER A 153 18.45 -26.23 10.02
#